data_432eca576890858ce1a93ca0a0ccf6a1
#
_entry.id   432eca576890858ce1a93ca0a0ccf6a1
#
_cell.length_a   1.000
_cell.length_b   1.000
_cell.length_c   1.000
_cell.angle_alpha   90.00
_cell.angle_beta   90.00
_cell.angle_gamma   90.00
#
_symmetry.space_group_name_H-M   'P 1'
#
loop_
_entity.id
_entity.type
_entity.pdbx_description
1 polymer ?
#
loop_
_entity_poly.entity_id
_entity_poly.type
_entity_poly.pdbx_seq_one_letter_code
_entity_poly.pdbx_strand_id
1 'polypeptide(L)'
;MDVTEIRRDFPILNQEGKPLVYLDNGATTQKPQAVSDRLCRYYSMENSNIHRGSYPLSSQASRMYERARETVRSWVDAEYG
;
A
#
# COMPACT_ATOMS: atom_id res chain seq x y z
N MET A 1 -3.73 7.83 -20.53
CA MET A 1 -2.89 7.69 -19.31
C MET A 1 -1.69 8.62 -19.44
N ASP A 2 -1.51 9.51 -18.48
CA ASP A 2 -0.39 10.44 -18.47
C ASP A 2 0.73 9.91 -17.59
N VAL A 3 1.82 9.49 -18.24
CA VAL A 3 2.98 8.93 -17.53
C VAL A 3 3.61 9.95 -16.58
N THR A 4 3.61 11.23 -16.94
CA THR A 4 4.17 12.28 -16.08
C THR A 4 3.39 12.40 -14.77
N GLU A 5 2.07 12.31 -14.82
CA GLU A 5 1.24 12.32 -13.60
C GLU A 5 1.47 11.08 -12.75
N ILE A 6 1.54 9.91 -13.37
CA ILE A 6 1.79 8.66 -12.65
C ILE A 6 3.14 8.71 -11.95
N ARG A 7 4.17 9.25 -12.62
CA ARG A 7 5.50 9.35 -12.03
C ARG A 7 5.54 10.23 -10.76
N ARG A 8 4.63 11.19 -10.64
CA ARG A 8 4.56 12.04 -9.44
C ARG A 8 4.17 11.26 -8.19
N ASP A 9 3.51 10.12 -8.34
CA ASP A 9 3.12 9.27 -7.22
C ASP A 9 4.30 8.51 -6.62
N PHE A 10 5.46 8.54 -7.27
CA PHE A 10 6.65 7.80 -6.85
C PHE A 10 7.79 8.79 -6.51
N PRO A 11 7.90 9.19 -5.24
CA PRO A 11 8.88 10.21 -4.85
C PRO A 11 10.32 9.87 -5.24
N ILE A 12 10.68 8.59 -5.19
CA ILE A 12 12.05 8.16 -5.49
C ILE A 12 12.45 8.50 -6.93
N LEU A 13 11.49 8.60 -7.85
CA LEU A 13 11.77 8.92 -9.26
C LEU A 13 12.05 10.40 -9.47
N ASN A 14 11.81 11.24 -8.47
CA ASN A 14 11.88 12.70 -8.58
C ASN A 14 12.72 13.33 -7.48
N GLN A 15 13.70 12.61 -6.94
CA GLN A 15 14.55 13.12 -5.87
C GLN A 15 15.34 14.34 -6.34
N GLU A 16 15.37 15.36 -5.50
CA GLU A 16 16.15 16.60 -5.74
C GLU A 16 15.81 17.26 -7.08
N GLY A 17 14.58 17.06 -7.56
CA GLY A 17 14.15 17.63 -8.83
C GLY A 17 14.79 16.99 -10.07
N LYS A 18 15.53 15.90 -9.89
CA LYS A 18 16.19 15.20 -10.99
C LYS A 18 15.40 13.93 -11.32
N PRO A 19 14.94 13.76 -12.58
CA PRO A 19 14.25 12.54 -12.96
C PRO A 19 15.19 11.35 -12.94
N LEU A 20 14.73 10.23 -12.39
CA LEU A 20 15.44 8.97 -12.39
C LEU A 20 14.75 7.98 -13.32
N VAL A 21 15.52 7.33 -14.17
CA VAL A 21 15.01 6.20 -14.96
C VAL A 21 15.36 4.92 -14.21
N TYR A 22 14.34 4.18 -13.80
CA TYR A 22 14.51 2.97 -12.99
C TYR A 22 14.02 1.76 -13.79
N LEU A 23 14.90 0.80 -14.03
CA LEU A 23 14.62 -0.37 -14.88
C LEU A 23 14.77 -1.70 -14.14
N ASP A 24 14.83 -1.67 -12.80
CA ASP A 24 15.10 -2.87 -12.00
C ASP A 24 13.89 -3.33 -11.17
N ASN A 25 12.67 -3.01 -11.63
CA ASN A 25 11.44 -3.40 -10.91
C ASN A 25 11.25 -4.91 -10.82
N GLY A 26 11.91 -5.69 -11.69
CA GLY A 26 11.87 -7.14 -11.60
C GLY A 26 12.51 -7.68 -10.33
N ALA A 27 13.51 -6.98 -9.80
CA ALA A 27 14.16 -7.33 -8.53
C ALA A 27 13.51 -6.60 -7.36
N THR A 28 13.29 -5.30 -7.49
CA THR A 28 12.70 -4.48 -6.43
C THR A 28 11.77 -3.44 -7.07
N THR A 29 10.49 -3.57 -6.83
CA THR A 29 9.49 -2.62 -7.33
C THR A 29 9.46 -1.38 -6.47
N GLN A 30 9.48 -0.20 -7.09
CA GLN A 30 9.32 1.06 -6.38
C GLN A 30 7.87 1.23 -5.92
N LYS A 31 7.67 1.93 -4.81
CA LYS A 31 6.36 2.09 -4.18
C LYS A 31 5.85 3.52 -4.37
N PRO A 32 4.56 3.67 -4.72
CA PRO A 32 3.96 5.00 -4.75
C PRO A 32 3.82 5.58 -3.34
N GLN A 33 3.72 6.89 -3.26
CA GLN A 33 3.59 7.62 -1.99
C GLN A 33 2.45 7.07 -1.14
N ALA A 34 1.32 6.74 -1.76
CA ALA A 34 0.16 6.21 -1.04
C ALA A 34 0.49 4.94 -0.25
N VAL A 35 1.31 4.05 -0.80
CA VAL A 35 1.72 2.81 -0.12
C VAL A 35 2.62 3.13 1.07
N SER A 36 3.61 4.01 0.88
CA SER A 36 4.53 4.41 1.94
C SER A 36 3.79 5.10 3.09
N ASP A 37 2.88 6.02 2.76
CA ASP A 37 2.07 6.74 3.75
C ASP A 37 1.18 5.76 4.52
N ARG A 38 0.60 4.78 3.86
CA ARG A 38 -0.27 3.79 4.49
C ARG A 38 0.49 2.93 5.48
N LEU A 39 1.71 2.51 5.15
CA LEU A 39 2.57 1.75 6.06
C LEU A 39 2.96 2.58 7.27
N CYS A 40 3.36 3.83 7.07
CA CYS A 40 3.69 4.72 8.18
C CYS A 40 2.51 4.92 9.11
N ARG A 41 1.33 5.12 8.57
CA ARG A 41 0.12 5.30 9.37
C ARG A 41 -0.20 4.04 10.17
N TYR A 42 -0.08 2.88 9.55
CA TYR A 42 -0.35 1.61 10.23
C TYR A 42 0.58 1.44 11.43
N TYR A 43 1.88 1.58 11.22
CA TYR A 43 2.84 1.38 12.31
C TYR A 43 2.76 2.45 13.39
N SER A 44 2.38 3.67 13.02
CA SER A 44 2.30 4.77 13.98
C SER A 44 1.03 4.74 14.81
N MET A 45 -0.08 4.29 14.26
CA MET A 45 -1.40 4.50 14.85
C MET A 45 -2.28 3.26 14.92
N GLU A 46 -2.00 2.21 14.15
CA GLU A 46 -2.96 1.12 13.93
C GLU A 46 -2.38 -0.27 14.17
N ASN A 47 -1.08 -0.37 14.42
CA ASN A 47 -0.42 -1.66 14.52
C ASN A 47 -0.98 -2.51 15.65
N SER A 48 -1.48 -3.70 15.34
CA SER A 48 -2.06 -4.62 16.31
C SER A 48 -2.20 -6.01 15.69
N ASN A 49 -2.40 -7.01 16.54
CA ASN A 49 -2.75 -8.35 16.08
C ASN A 49 -4.13 -8.34 15.45
N ILE A 50 -4.29 -9.15 14.40
CA ILE A 50 -5.58 -9.35 13.76
C ILE A 50 -6.22 -10.65 14.26
N HIS A 51 -7.56 -10.70 14.28
CA HIS A 51 -8.39 -11.87 14.52
C HIS A 51 -8.30 -12.48 15.93
N ARG A 52 -7.37 -12.05 16.79
CA ARG A 52 -7.16 -12.66 18.11
C ARG A 52 -7.42 -11.73 19.29
N GLY A 53 -7.42 -10.44 19.05
CA GLY A 53 -7.66 -9.47 20.12
C GLY A 53 -9.13 -9.11 20.21
N SER A 54 -9.57 -8.74 21.40
CA SER A 54 -10.94 -8.27 21.64
C SER A 54 -11.00 -6.78 21.94
N TYR A 55 -9.88 -6.06 21.81
CA TYR A 55 -9.84 -4.63 22.06
C TYR A 55 -9.99 -3.84 20.76
N PRO A 56 -10.40 -2.56 20.84
CA PRO A 56 -10.76 -1.78 19.62
C PRO A 56 -9.68 -1.71 18.56
N LEU A 57 -8.42 -1.55 18.94
CA LEU A 57 -7.32 -1.47 17.97
C LEU A 57 -7.19 -2.77 17.17
N SER A 58 -7.32 -3.91 17.83
CA SER A 58 -7.28 -5.22 17.18
C SER A 58 -8.47 -5.41 16.24
N SER A 59 -9.66 -5.00 16.66
CA SER A 59 -10.86 -5.08 15.83
C SER A 59 -10.73 -4.20 14.58
N GLN A 60 -10.14 -3.02 14.72
CA GLN A 60 -9.86 -2.13 13.60
C GLN A 60 -8.87 -2.76 12.62
N ALA A 61 -7.79 -3.35 13.15
CA ALA A 61 -6.79 -4.01 12.31
C ALA A 61 -7.39 -5.18 11.53
N SER A 62 -8.25 -5.97 12.16
CA SER A 62 -8.95 -7.08 11.50
C SER A 62 -9.85 -6.58 10.39
N ARG A 63 -10.61 -5.51 10.63
CA ARG A 63 -11.48 -4.93 9.60
C ARG A 63 -10.68 -4.41 8.41
N MET A 64 -9.54 -3.76 8.66
CA MET A 64 -8.67 -3.28 7.58
C MET A 64 -8.09 -4.42 6.76
N TYR A 65 -7.67 -5.48 7.42
CA TYR A 65 -7.16 -6.67 6.77
C TYR A 65 -8.21 -7.30 5.86
N GLU A 66 -9.42 -7.50 6.37
CA GLU A 66 -10.52 -8.09 5.58
C GLU A 66 -10.93 -7.19 4.42
N ARG A 67 -10.90 -5.88 4.62
CA ARG A 67 -11.22 -4.92 3.55
C ARG A 67 -10.17 -4.95 2.45
N ALA A 68 -8.90 -5.04 2.81
CA ALA A 68 -7.82 -5.16 1.82
C ALA A 68 -7.95 -6.46 1.05
N ARG A 69 -8.26 -7.56 1.73
CA ARG A 69 -8.49 -8.86 1.11
C ARG A 69 -9.65 -8.80 0.10
N GLU A 70 -10.73 -8.14 0.47
CA GLU A 70 -11.88 -7.96 -0.42
C GLU A 70 -11.53 -7.11 -1.65
N THR A 71 -10.72 -6.08 -1.46
CA THR A 71 -10.26 -5.24 -2.58
C THR A 71 -9.47 -6.06 -3.60
N VAL A 72 -8.56 -6.92 -3.13
CA VAL A 72 -7.78 -7.79 -4.01
C VAL A 72 -8.70 -8.80 -4.69
N ARG A 73 -9.61 -9.42 -3.93
CA ARG A 73 -10.57 -10.37 -4.49
C ARG A 73 -11.37 -9.75 -5.63
N SER A 74 -11.87 -8.54 -5.41
CA SER A 74 -12.65 -7.82 -6.42
C SER A 74 -11.82 -7.49 -7.65
N TRP A 75 -10.57 -7.08 -7.43
CA TRP A 75 -9.67 -6.73 -8.53
C TRP A 75 -9.38 -7.91 -9.45
N VAL A 76 -9.15 -9.10 -8.88
CA VAL A 76 -8.86 -10.31 -9.67
C VAL A 76 -10.11 -11.10 -10.03
N ASP A 77 -11.28 -10.60 -9.65
CA ASP A 77 -12.58 -11.22 -9.90
C ASP A 77 -12.65 -12.67 -9.39
N ALA A 78 -12.11 -12.90 -8.20
CA ALA A 78 -12.14 -14.21 -7.56
C ALA A 78 -13.52 -14.47 -6.95
N GLU A 79 -14.02 -15.70 -7.06
CA GLU A 79 -15.31 -16.10 -6.49
C GLU A 79 -15.23 -16.19 -4.96
N TYR A 80 -14.11 -16.67 -4.44
CA TYR A 80 -13.88 -16.83 -3.00
C TYR A 80 -12.62 -16.04 -2.59
N GLY A 81 -12.72 -15.39 -1.45
CA GLY A 81 -11.64 -14.55 -0.95
C GLY A 81 -10.56 -15.27 -0.15
#